data_aeb97041a2d595f37ef415acb348c5f5
#
_entry.id   aeb97041a2d595f37ef415acb348c5f5
#
_cell.length_a   1.000
_cell.length_b   1.000
_cell.length_c   1.000
_cell.angle_alpha   90.00
_cell.angle_beta   90.00
_cell.angle_gamma   90.00
#
_symmetry.space_group_name_H-M   'P 1'
#
loop_
_entity.id
_entity.type
_entity.pdbx_description
1 polymer ?
#
loop_
_entity_poly.entity_id
_entity_poly.type
_entity_poly.pdbx_seq_one_letter_code
_entity_poly.pdbx_strand_id
1 'polypeptide(L)'
;MSETSFPESTVSEYNIRRFCSDDAAGVTRLVEGVYGDTYYPRDLYTPEQIVHLNESEKLVSVVALDSARQVIGHYALERPDLGAVAEASDAIVAMGYRHHHLFEEMRPLLREEGKRLGLTGLVSYAVTNHPFTQKAEDHFGSYPCGMALGLWPRSFHNMPEALTQRMSFVIYFDYLSPATHVVHVAAPHQEMISRIYQQYGISHELCGIAPRVETGDIVLEHEPEVQTGTIRVRRAGADTAASLRQACEKLCDGCGAKAVTLELPLGQPETAEVCRAPKKPDSSSAGWGRPSPLTATLC
;
A
#
# COMPACT_ATOMS: atom_id res chain seq x y z
N MET A 1 -11.78 45.34 -23.92
CA MET A 1 -11.66 43.89 -23.90
C MET A 1 -10.19 43.59 -24.11
N SER A 2 -9.46 43.41 -23.02
CA SER A 2 -8.02 43.10 -23.01
C SER A 2 -7.89 41.60 -22.72
N GLU A 3 -7.44 40.86 -23.73
CA GLU A 3 -7.04 39.47 -23.57
C GLU A 3 -5.81 39.41 -22.67
N THR A 4 -5.99 38.85 -21.49
CA THR A 4 -4.89 38.49 -20.61
C THR A 4 -4.30 37.18 -21.13
N SER A 5 -3.23 37.31 -21.91
CA SER A 5 -2.40 36.15 -22.28
C SER A 5 -1.74 35.61 -21.01
N PHE A 6 -2.08 34.39 -20.65
CA PHE A 6 -1.30 33.63 -19.68
C PHE A 6 0.09 33.38 -20.28
N PRO A 7 1.17 33.51 -19.50
CA PRO A 7 2.50 33.16 -20.00
C PRO A 7 2.52 31.67 -20.32
N GLU A 8 2.96 31.33 -21.53
CA GLU A 8 3.29 29.96 -21.92
C GLU A 8 4.25 29.39 -20.88
N SER A 9 3.84 28.29 -20.22
CA SER A 9 4.70 27.58 -19.29
C SER A 9 5.91 27.09 -20.08
N THR A 10 7.08 27.58 -19.72
CA THR A 10 8.35 26.96 -20.12
C THR A 10 8.30 25.51 -19.65
N VAL A 11 8.13 24.59 -20.58
CA VAL A 11 8.26 23.14 -20.34
C VAL A 11 9.68 22.96 -19.80
N SER A 12 9.81 22.76 -18.51
CA SER A 12 11.09 22.41 -17.92
C SER A 12 11.41 21.01 -18.43
N GLU A 13 12.43 20.89 -19.29
CA GLU A 13 12.90 19.61 -19.79
C GLU A 13 13.40 18.78 -18.61
N TYR A 14 12.64 17.78 -18.21
CA TYR A 14 13.06 16.75 -17.28
C TYR A 14 13.05 15.40 -17.99
N ASN A 15 13.90 14.50 -17.50
CA ASN A 15 14.03 13.14 -18.02
C ASN A 15 13.56 12.14 -16.99
N ILE A 16 12.53 11.37 -17.33
CA ILE A 16 12.00 10.29 -16.49
C ILE A 16 12.59 8.97 -16.98
N ARG A 17 13.20 8.22 -16.06
CA ARG A 17 13.80 6.92 -16.36
C ARG A 17 13.85 6.01 -15.14
N ARG A 18 14.17 4.75 -15.38
CA ARG A 18 14.50 3.81 -14.32
C ARG A 18 15.74 4.30 -13.55
N PHE A 19 15.73 4.09 -12.25
CA PHE A 19 16.85 4.35 -11.34
C PHE A 19 18.14 3.62 -11.77
N CYS A 20 19.27 4.24 -11.53
CA CYS A 20 20.59 3.63 -11.54
C CYS A 20 21.34 4.00 -10.25
N SER A 21 22.40 3.26 -9.92
CA SER A 21 23.15 3.45 -8.66
C SER A 21 23.65 4.88 -8.43
N ASP A 22 23.99 5.61 -9.51
CA ASP A 22 24.44 7.00 -9.43
C ASP A 22 23.36 7.97 -8.93
N ASP A 23 22.07 7.58 -9.00
CA ASP A 23 20.96 8.41 -8.55
C ASP A 23 20.74 8.34 -7.03
N ALA A 24 21.27 7.33 -6.36
CA ALA A 24 20.98 7.05 -4.97
C ALA A 24 21.16 8.25 -4.04
N ALA A 25 22.33 8.92 -4.13
CA ALA A 25 22.59 10.14 -3.37
C ALA A 25 21.64 11.29 -3.74
N GLY A 26 21.14 11.31 -4.98
CA GLY A 26 20.13 12.26 -5.45
C GLY A 26 18.77 12.02 -4.81
N VAL A 27 18.35 10.74 -4.72
CA VAL A 27 17.11 10.33 -4.05
C VAL A 27 17.15 10.70 -2.58
N THR A 28 18.23 10.38 -1.87
CA THR A 28 18.41 10.76 -0.45
C THR A 28 18.26 12.28 -0.27
N ARG A 29 18.96 13.09 -1.08
CA ARG A 29 18.82 14.56 -1.02
C ARG A 29 17.41 15.05 -1.30
N LEU A 30 16.68 14.40 -2.22
CA LEU A 30 15.29 14.72 -2.51
C LEU A 30 14.41 14.46 -1.27
N VAL A 31 14.55 13.31 -0.63
CA VAL A 31 13.82 12.93 0.60
C VAL A 31 14.09 13.94 1.71
N GLU A 32 15.37 14.22 2.00
CA GLU A 32 15.80 15.20 3.01
C GLU A 32 15.26 16.60 2.72
N GLY A 33 15.29 17.02 1.44
CA GLY A 33 14.82 18.34 1.03
C GLY A 33 13.31 18.53 1.16
N VAL A 34 12.53 17.45 1.06
CA VAL A 34 11.05 17.48 1.16
C VAL A 34 10.57 17.25 2.59
N TYR A 35 11.17 16.30 3.30
CA TYR A 35 10.66 15.77 4.56
C TYR A 35 11.61 15.97 5.76
N GLY A 36 12.82 16.51 5.54
CA GLY A 36 13.85 16.54 6.57
C GLY A 36 14.25 15.13 6.97
N ASP A 37 14.22 14.83 8.27
CA ASP A 37 14.54 13.52 8.85
C ASP A 37 13.29 12.71 9.26
N THR A 38 12.11 13.10 8.79
CA THR A 38 10.83 12.52 9.27
C THR A 38 10.18 11.52 8.33
N TYR A 39 10.78 11.26 7.13
CA TYR A 39 10.20 10.32 6.18
C TYR A 39 10.32 8.88 6.66
N TYR A 40 9.31 8.10 6.40
CA TYR A 40 9.29 6.65 6.57
C TYR A 40 8.88 6.02 5.21
N PRO A 41 9.59 5.00 4.72
CA PRO A 41 10.65 4.20 5.35
C PRO A 41 12.03 4.88 5.43
N ARG A 42 12.86 4.46 6.40
CA ARG A 42 14.19 5.03 6.65
C ARG A 42 15.23 4.64 5.61
N ASP A 43 14.99 3.61 4.84
CA ASP A 43 15.89 3.09 3.82
C ASP A 43 16.28 4.13 2.77
N LEU A 44 15.40 5.10 2.49
CA LEU A 44 15.65 6.18 1.52
C LEU A 44 16.65 7.24 1.99
N TYR A 45 17.06 7.22 3.27
CA TYR A 45 18.11 8.09 3.80
C TYR A 45 19.53 7.54 3.63
N THR A 46 19.66 6.30 3.14
CA THR A 46 20.94 5.63 2.99
C THR A 46 21.15 5.22 1.53
N PRO A 47 22.02 5.92 0.76
CA PRO A 47 22.22 5.64 -0.66
C PRO A 47 22.56 4.17 -0.95
N GLU A 48 23.39 3.54 -0.13
CA GLU A 48 23.78 2.14 -0.28
C GLU A 48 22.58 1.20 -0.11
N GLN A 49 21.66 1.54 0.79
CA GLN A 49 20.45 0.75 1.01
C GLN A 49 19.49 0.88 -0.19
N ILE A 50 19.35 2.08 -0.76
CA ILE A 50 18.54 2.30 -1.97
C ILE A 50 19.09 1.45 -3.12
N VAL A 51 20.42 1.44 -3.32
CA VAL A 51 21.06 0.62 -4.36
C VAL A 51 20.79 -0.86 -4.10
N HIS A 52 21.02 -1.36 -2.89
CA HIS A 52 20.81 -2.76 -2.52
C HIS A 52 19.35 -3.21 -2.75
N LEU A 53 18.38 -2.40 -2.35
CA LEU A 53 16.96 -2.70 -2.55
C LEU A 53 16.58 -2.74 -4.03
N ASN A 54 17.13 -1.84 -4.85
CA ASN A 54 16.89 -1.82 -6.30
C ASN A 54 17.57 -3.01 -7.01
N GLU A 55 18.78 -3.39 -6.62
CA GLU A 55 19.49 -4.56 -7.15
C GLU A 55 18.78 -5.88 -6.82
N SER A 56 18.18 -5.97 -5.62
CA SER A 56 17.40 -7.13 -5.20
C SER A 56 15.94 -7.14 -5.69
N GLU A 57 15.53 -6.12 -6.45
CA GLU A 57 14.16 -5.89 -6.91
C GLU A 57 13.11 -5.85 -5.78
N LYS A 58 13.52 -5.64 -4.53
CA LYS A 58 12.63 -5.35 -3.41
C LYS A 58 12.07 -3.94 -3.47
N LEU A 59 12.83 -3.03 -4.06
CA LEU A 59 12.43 -1.70 -4.48
C LEU A 59 12.76 -1.56 -5.96
N VAL A 60 11.84 -1.06 -6.77
CA VAL A 60 12.10 -0.75 -8.18
C VAL A 60 11.74 0.70 -8.42
N SER A 61 12.76 1.55 -8.46
CA SER A 61 12.60 3.00 -8.49
C SER A 61 12.60 3.56 -9.90
N VAL A 62 11.76 4.57 -10.09
CA VAL A 62 11.75 5.49 -11.23
C VAL A 62 12.14 6.87 -10.72
N VAL A 63 12.98 7.57 -11.45
CA VAL A 63 13.45 8.91 -11.11
C VAL A 63 13.16 9.90 -12.22
N ALA A 64 12.91 11.15 -11.84
CA ALA A 64 12.87 12.29 -12.74
C ALA A 64 14.08 13.18 -12.48
N LEU A 65 14.77 13.56 -13.53
CA LEU A 65 15.97 14.39 -13.50
C LEU A 65 15.73 15.70 -14.25
N ASP A 66 16.16 16.81 -13.66
CA ASP A 66 16.15 18.10 -14.35
C ASP A 66 17.30 18.22 -15.40
N SER A 67 17.40 19.36 -16.07
CA SER A 67 18.45 19.65 -17.05
C SER A 67 19.87 19.64 -16.45
N ALA A 68 20.02 19.87 -15.15
CA ALA A 68 21.28 19.76 -14.41
C ALA A 68 21.54 18.34 -13.89
N ARG A 69 20.70 17.36 -14.27
CA ARG A 69 20.75 15.95 -13.83
C ARG A 69 20.56 15.77 -12.33
N GLN A 70 19.88 16.69 -11.67
CA GLN A 70 19.48 16.54 -10.28
C GLN A 70 18.18 15.73 -10.18
N VAL A 71 18.08 14.84 -9.19
CA VAL A 71 16.84 14.09 -8.93
C VAL A 71 15.80 15.03 -8.35
N ILE A 72 14.73 15.26 -9.10
CA ILE A 72 13.61 16.12 -8.73
C ILE A 72 12.32 15.37 -8.47
N GLY A 73 12.28 14.08 -8.81
CA GLY A 73 11.17 13.18 -8.54
C GLY A 73 11.64 11.75 -8.31
N HIS A 74 10.96 11.05 -7.43
CA HIS A 74 11.13 9.62 -7.15
C HIS A 74 9.75 8.97 -7.03
N TYR A 75 9.62 7.75 -7.56
CA TYR A 75 8.45 6.92 -7.40
C TYR A 75 8.89 5.46 -7.49
N ALA A 76 8.35 4.57 -6.65
CA ALA A 76 8.85 3.21 -6.57
C ALA A 76 7.75 2.15 -6.51
N LEU A 77 8.13 0.92 -6.84
CA LEU A 77 7.42 -0.31 -6.52
C LEU A 77 8.12 -0.98 -5.35
N GLU A 78 7.43 -1.14 -4.23
CA GLU A 78 7.91 -1.91 -3.08
C GLU A 78 7.39 -3.34 -3.13
N ARG A 79 8.30 -4.30 -2.95
CA ARG A 79 8.04 -5.75 -2.99
C ARG A 79 8.90 -6.47 -1.96
N PRO A 80 8.70 -6.27 -0.66
CA PRO A 80 9.58 -6.83 0.36
C PRO A 80 9.68 -8.36 0.32
N ASP A 81 8.61 -9.04 -0.08
CA ASP A 81 8.51 -10.50 -0.22
C ASP A 81 8.63 -11.01 -1.66
N LEU A 82 8.92 -10.13 -2.63
CA LEU A 82 8.97 -10.43 -4.07
C LEU A 82 7.68 -11.07 -4.61
N GLY A 83 6.54 -10.74 -4.00
CA GLY A 83 5.22 -11.23 -4.38
C GLY A 83 4.75 -10.77 -5.76
N ALA A 84 3.58 -11.26 -6.18
CA ALA A 84 2.96 -10.92 -7.47
C ALA A 84 2.27 -9.54 -7.48
N VAL A 85 2.15 -8.89 -6.34
CA VAL A 85 1.63 -7.52 -6.18
C VAL A 85 2.73 -6.66 -5.56
N ALA A 86 2.87 -5.43 -6.02
CA ALA A 86 3.76 -4.44 -5.43
C ALA A 86 2.97 -3.24 -4.92
N GLU A 87 3.50 -2.56 -3.90
CA GLU A 87 3.00 -1.25 -3.52
C GLU A 87 3.64 -0.18 -4.42
N ALA A 88 2.82 0.66 -5.02
CA ALA A 88 3.28 1.88 -5.68
C ALA A 88 3.40 2.98 -4.61
N SER A 89 4.61 3.20 -4.15
CA SER A 89 4.96 4.00 -2.96
C SER A 89 6.04 5.03 -3.24
N ASP A 90 6.43 5.78 -2.23
CA ASP A 90 7.54 6.72 -2.27
C ASP A 90 7.47 7.76 -3.39
N ALA A 91 6.24 8.22 -3.69
CA ALA A 91 6.00 9.28 -4.66
C ALA A 91 6.41 10.64 -4.09
N ILE A 92 7.62 11.05 -4.37
CA ILE A 92 8.24 12.27 -3.84
C ILE A 92 8.58 13.20 -5.00
N VAL A 93 8.13 14.45 -4.94
CA VAL A 93 8.44 15.49 -5.91
C VAL A 93 9.02 16.71 -5.19
N ALA A 94 10.13 17.22 -5.68
CA ALA A 94 10.79 18.41 -5.16
C ALA A 94 9.82 19.62 -5.16
N MET A 95 9.90 20.46 -4.13
CA MET A 95 8.93 21.55 -3.88
C MET A 95 8.73 22.45 -5.10
N GLY A 96 9.81 22.78 -5.82
CA GLY A 96 9.76 23.64 -7.02
C GLY A 96 9.13 23.00 -8.24
N TYR A 97 8.92 21.69 -8.24
CA TYR A 97 8.36 20.92 -9.37
C TYR A 97 6.96 20.37 -9.08
N ARG A 98 6.39 20.71 -7.94
CA ARG A 98 4.99 20.40 -7.64
C ARG A 98 4.07 21.16 -8.59
N HIS A 99 2.92 20.59 -8.92
CA HIS A 99 1.95 21.15 -9.89
C HIS A 99 2.34 21.05 -11.38
N HIS A 100 3.45 20.39 -11.71
CA HIS A 100 3.88 20.14 -13.09
C HIS A 100 3.51 18.73 -13.59
N HIS A 101 2.58 18.05 -12.93
CA HIS A 101 2.13 16.70 -13.28
C HIS A 101 3.25 15.62 -13.30
N LEU A 102 4.41 15.92 -12.69
CA LEU A 102 5.57 15.02 -12.70
C LEU A 102 5.25 13.63 -12.14
N PHE A 103 4.44 13.59 -11.08
CA PHE A 103 3.98 12.34 -10.48
C PHE A 103 3.17 11.51 -11.48
N GLU A 104 2.25 12.16 -12.19
CA GLU A 104 1.42 11.53 -13.21
C GLU A 104 2.25 11.02 -14.38
N GLU A 105 3.27 11.75 -14.78
CA GLU A 105 4.16 11.36 -15.89
C GLU A 105 5.12 10.20 -15.54
N MET A 106 5.44 9.99 -14.26
CA MET A 106 6.24 8.86 -13.81
C MET A 106 5.44 7.54 -13.76
N ARG A 107 4.11 7.60 -13.58
CA ARG A 107 3.26 6.42 -13.42
C ARG A 107 3.30 5.42 -14.59
N PRO A 108 3.28 5.83 -15.88
CA PRO A 108 3.36 4.90 -16.99
C PRO A 108 4.62 4.04 -16.96
N LEU A 109 5.78 4.64 -16.67
CA LEU A 109 7.03 3.88 -16.57
C LEU A 109 7.01 2.92 -15.38
N LEU A 110 6.44 3.33 -14.25
CA LEU A 110 6.29 2.46 -13.08
C LEU A 110 5.41 1.23 -13.41
N ARG A 111 4.32 1.43 -14.17
CA ARG A 111 3.47 0.32 -14.64
C ARG A 111 4.21 -0.62 -15.60
N GLU A 112 5.05 -0.09 -16.49
CA GLU A 112 5.89 -0.91 -17.39
C GLU A 112 6.89 -1.75 -16.58
N GLU A 113 7.50 -1.19 -15.54
CA GLU A 113 8.36 -1.96 -14.63
C GLU A 113 7.56 -3.07 -13.90
N GLY A 114 6.34 -2.78 -13.47
CA GLY A 114 5.46 -3.79 -12.88
C GLY A 114 5.15 -4.93 -13.85
N LYS A 115 4.87 -4.62 -15.11
CA LYS A 115 4.67 -5.64 -16.16
C LYS A 115 5.95 -6.44 -16.44
N ARG A 116 7.10 -5.77 -16.51
CA ARG A 116 8.42 -6.43 -16.69
C ARG A 116 8.69 -7.45 -15.59
N LEU A 117 8.29 -7.14 -14.36
CA LEU A 117 8.41 -8.02 -13.20
C LEU A 117 7.35 -9.13 -13.16
N GLY A 118 6.40 -9.14 -14.10
CA GLY A 118 5.31 -10.12 -14.13
C GLY A 118 4.28 -9.92 -13.02
N LEU A 119 4.13 -8.69 -12.51
CA LEU A 119 3.16 -8.41 -11.47
C LEU A 119 1.73 -8.51 -11.99
N THR A 120 0.82 -8.97 -11.14
CA THR A 120 -0.61 -9.02 -11.42
C THR A 120 -1.28 -7.66 -11.18
N GLY A 121 -0.73 -6.85 -10.27
CA GLY A 121 -1.27 -5.52 -9.98
C GLY A 121 -0.39 -4.69 -9.06
N LEU A 122 -0.78 -3.44 -8.91
CA LEU A 122 -0.18 -2.47 -8.01
C LEU A 122 -1.21 -2.03 -6.97
N VAL A 123 -0.82 -2.00 -5.71
CA VAL A 123 -1.61 -1.42 -4.63
C VAL A 123 -1.03 -0.05 -4.26
N SER A 124 -1.89 0.90 -3.94
CA SER A 124 -1.49 2.23 -3.46
C SER A 124 -2.29 2.62 -2.24
N TYR A 125 -1.64 3.29 -1.30
CA TYR A 125 -2.27 3.81 -0.08
C TYR A 125 -2.35 5.34 -0.15
N ALA A 126 -3.51 5.86 -0.57
CA ALA A 126 -3.73 7.28 -0.68
C ALA A 126 -4.21 7.86 0.66
N VAL A 127 -3.49 8.84 1.20
CA VAL A 127 -3.83 9.51 2.47
C VAL A 127 -5.22 10.15 2.42
N THR A 128 -5.90 10.20 3.57
CA THR A 128 -7.26 10.77 3.67
C THR A 128 -7.30 12.23 4.10
N ASN A 129 -6.16 12.81 4.51
CA ASN A 129 -6.07 14.21 4.98
C ASN A 129 -6.08 15.25 3.84
N HIS A 130 -5.81 14.82 2.59
CA HIS A 130 -5.92 15.64 1.39
C HIS A 130 -6.28 14.78 0.17
N PRO A 131 -6.88 15.38 -0.88
CA PRO A 131 -7.39 14.61 -2.03
C PRO A 131 -6.38 14.42 -3.17
N PHE A 132 -5.13 14.89 -3.06
CA PHE A 132 -4.21 14.93 -4.21
C PHE A 132 -3.87 13.53 -4.75
N THR A 133 -3.40 12.63 -3.89
CA THR A 133 -3.07 11.25 -4.30
C THR A 133 -4.32 10.50 -4.75
N GLN A 134 -5.47 10.69 -4.07
CA GLN A 134 -6.73 10.07 -4.48
C GLN A 134 -7.14 10.48 -5.90
N LYS A 135 -7.07 11.79 -6.22
CA LYS A 135 -7.37 12.28 -7.57
C LYS A 135 -6.39 11.75 -8.63
N ALA A 136 -5.13 11.61 -8.27
CA ALA A 136 -4.13 11.04 -9.15
C ALA A 136 -4.42 9.55 -9.43
N GLU A 137 -4.74 8.77 -8.40
CA GLU A 137 -5.12 7.36 -8.57
C GLU A 137 -6.39 7.20 -9.44
N ASP A 138 -7.40 8.06 -9.24
CA ASP A 138 -8.59 8.09 -10.11
C ASP A 138 -8.20 8.40 -11.58
N HIS A 139 -7.27 9.34 -11.80
CA HIS A 139 -6.76 9.70 -13.13
C HIS A 139 -5.98 8.55 -13.78
N PHE A 140 -5.25 7.75 -13.00
CA PHE A 140 -4.54 6.56 -13.48
C PHE A 140 -5.47 5.41 -13.86
N GLY A 141 -6.75 5.50 -13.53
CA GLY A 141 -7.71 4.42 -13.68
C GLY A 141 -7.53 3.32 -12.62
N SER A 142 -6.84 3.62 -11.52
CA SER A 142 -6.85 2.79 -10.32
C SER A 142 -8.21 2.90 -9.62
N TYR A 143 -8.61 1.87 -8.91
CA TYR A 143 -9.93 1.85 -8.29
C TYR A 143 -9.83 1.74 -6.77
N PRO A 144 -10.64 2.51 -6.01
CA PRO A 144 -10.69 2.37 -4.57
C PRO A 144 -11.32 1.02 -4.19
N CYS A 145 -10.59 0.19 -3.47
CA CYS A 145 -11.03 -1.15 -3.05
C CYS A 145 -11.18 -1.32 -1.55
N GLY A 146 -10.74 -0.35 -0.76
CA GLY A 146 -10.84 -0.44 0.68
C GLY A 146 -10.31 0.79 1.41
N MET A 147 -10.31 0.70 2.74
CA MET A 147 -9.74 1.72 3.61
C MET A 147 -8.93 1.07 4.73
N ALA A 148 -7.73 1.59 4.96
CA ALA A 148 -6.93 1.26 6.14
C ALA A 148 -7.14 2.35 7.20
N LEU A 149 -7.89 2.04 8.25
CA LEU A 149 -8.30 3.01 9.26
C LEU A 149 -7.24 3.16 10.37
N GLY A 150 -6.81 4.39 10.62
CA GLY A 150 -5.88 4.72 11.69
C GLY A 150 -4.54 4.01 11.59
N LEU A 151 -4.07 3.71 10.37
CA LEU A 151 -2.88 2.90 10.12
C LEU A 151 -1.62 3.58 10.67
N TRP A 152 -1.41 4.87 10.38
CA TRP A 152 -0.19 5.58 10.78
C TRP A 152 -0.42 6.63 11.88
N PRO A 153 0.62 6.98 12.63
CA PRO A 153 0.54 8.05 13.64
C PRO A 153 0.13 9.39 13.03
N ARG A 154 -0.48 10.25 13.86
CA ARG A 154 -0.89 11.60 13.46
C ARG A 154 0.26 12.54 13.10
N SER A 155 1.45 12.29 13.60
CA SER A 155 2.64 13.16 13.49
C SER A 155 3.62 12.61 12.44
N PHE A 156 3.11 12.20 11.31
CA PHE A 156 3.92 11.59 10.27
C PHE A 156 4.27 12.62 9.18
N HIS A 157 5.52 12.65 8.73
CA HIS A 157 6.03 13.42 7.58
C HIS A 157 5.88 14.94 7.62
N ASN A 158 6.18 15.63 8.70
CA ASN A 158 6.11 17.12 8.74
C ASN A 158 4.87 17.69 8.03
N MET A 159 3.74 16.99 8.12
CA MET A 159 2.52 17.45 7.50
C MET A 159 2.12 18.78 8.14
N PRO A 160 1.83 19.82 7.34
CA PRO A 160 1.51 21.16 7.86
C PRO A 160 0.21 21.17 8.68
N GLU A 161 -0.61 20.13 8.56
CA GLU A 161 -1.86 19.99 9.28
C GLU A 161 -1.70 18.94 10.38
N ALA A 162 -1.75 19.40 11.64
CA ALA A 162 -1.79 18.50 12.78
C ALA A 162 -3.08 17.69 12.75
N LEU A 163 -2.96 16.40 12.44
CA LEU A 163 -4.10 15.49 12.54
C LEU A 163 -4.51 15.31 14.00
N THR A 164 -5.81 15.31 14.27
CA THR A 164 -6.36 15.06 15.59
C THR A 164 -6.34 13.58 15.99
N GLN A 165 -6.23 12.70 14.99
CA GLN A 165 -6.25 11.25 15.13
C GLN A 165 -5.22 10.60 14.20
N ARG A 166 -5.04 9.28 14.34
CA ARG A 166 -4.17 8.50 13.44
C ARG A 166 -4.64 8.62 11.99
N MET A 167 -3.69 8.60 11.06
CA MET A 167 -3.95 8.75 9.63
C MET A 167 -4.54 7.47 9.05
N SER A 168 -5.55 7.65 8.22
CA SER A 168 -6.18 6.59 7.45
C SER A 168 -5.84 6.73 5.97
N PHE A 169 -6.01 5.65 5.22
CA PHE A 169 -5.71 5.59 3.79
C PHE A 169 -6.88 5.00 3.03
N VAL A 170 -7.11 5.50 1.82
CA VAL A 170 -7.91 4.79 0.82
C VAL A 170 -6.97 3.84 0.08
N ILE A 171 -7.34 2.58 -0.02
CA ILE A 171 -6.58 1.57 -0.74
C ILE A 171 -7.07 1.55 -2.18
N TYR A 172 -6.15 1.78 -3.11
CA TYR A 172 -6.37 1.68 -4.55
C TYR A 172 -5.67 0.45 -5.11
N PHE A 173 -6.24 -0.11 -6.14
CA PHE A 173 -5.63 -1.21 -6.88
C PHE A 173 -5.66 -0.94 -8.39
N ASP A 174 -4.53 -1.21 -9.05
CA ASP A 174 -4.34 -1.10 -10.49
C ASP A 174 -3.96 -2.47 -11.06
N TYR A 175 -4.85 -3.10 -11.79
CA TYR A 175 -4.58 -4.38 -12.43
C TYR A 175 -3.69 -4.21 -13.65
N LEU A 176 -2.55 -4.91 -13.66
CA LEU A 176 -1.60 -4.92 -14.77
C LEU A 176 -1.89 -6.02 -15.79
N SER A 177 -2.53 -7.07 -15.36
CA SER A 177 -2.88 -8.21 -16.22
C SER A 177 -4.30 -8.68 -15.91
N PRO A 178 -5.19 -8.74 -16.92
CA PRO A 178 -6.53 -9.25 -16.71
C PRO A 178 -6.47 -10.77 -16.47
N ALA A 179 -7.11 -11.22 -15.40
CA ALA A 179 -7.27 -12.62 -15.08
C ALA A 179 -8.69 -12.86 -14.53
N THR A 180 -9.21 -14.06 -14.70
CA THR A 180 -10.42 -14.48 -13.97
C THR A 180 -9.99 -14.95 -12.58
N HIS A 181 -10.56 -14.35 -11.54
CA HIS A 181 -10.23 -14.67 -10.17
C HIS A 181 -11.25 -15.63 -9.58
N VAL A 182 -10.77 -16.73 -9.01
CA VAL A 182 -11.59 -17.60 -8.15
C VAL A 182 -11.44 -17.10 -6.73
N VAL A 183 -12.58 -16.75 -6.09
CA VAL A 183 -12.57 -16.05 -4.81
C VAL A 183 -13.37 -16.85 -3.78
N HIS A 184 -12.73 -17.16 -2.66
CA HIS A 184 -13.31 -17.93 -1.56
C HIS A 184 -13.57 -17.04 -0.35
N VAL A 185 -14.82 -16.58 -0.21
CA VAL A 185 -15.23 -15.71 0.91
C VAL A 185 -16.50 -16.23 1.58
N ALA A 186 -16.61 -15.95 2.88
CA ALA A 186 -17.81 -16.24 3.64
C ALA A 186 -19.01 -15.43 3.11
N ALA A 187 -20.20 -16.01 3.17
CA ALA A 187 -21.44 -15.42 2.65
C ALA A 187 -21.68 -13.93 3.02
N PRO A 188 -21.38 -13.46 4.25
CA PRO A 188 -21.58 -12.05 4.61
C PRO A 188 -20.75 -11.05 3.78
N HIS A 189 -19.62 -11.50 3.18
CA HIS A 189 -18.70 -10.63 2.45
C HIS A 189 -18.84 -10.76 0.92
N GLN A 190 -19.58 -11.74 0.43
CA GLN A 190 -19.68 -12.04 -1.00
C GLN A 190 -20.22 -10.87 -1.83
N GLU A 191 -21.26 -10.20 -1.33
CA GLU A 191 -21.85 -9.06 -2.04
C GLU A 191 -20.86 -7.90 -2.19
N MET A 192 -20.16 -7.56 -1.12
CA MET A 192 -19.16 -6.48 -1.13
C MET A 192 -18.01 -6.80 -2.07
N ILE A 193 -17.46 -8.00 -1.98
CA ILE A 193 -16.35 -8.46 -2.84
C ILE A 193 -16.79 -8.47 -4.30
N SER A 194 -17.99 -9.02 -4.62
CA SER A 194 -18.52 -9.00 -5.98
C SER A 194 -18.68 -7.58 -6.52
N ARG A 195 -19.17 -6.64 -5.73
CA ARG A 195 -19.29 -5.24 -6.14
C ARG A 195 -17.92 -4.63 -6.47
N ILE A 196 -16.88 -4.91 -5.65
CA ILE A 196 -15.51 -4.46 -5.93
C ILE A 196 -15.07 -4.99 -7.28
N TYR A 197 -15.09 -6.30 -7.53
CA TYR A 197 -14.68 -6.89 -8.80
C TYR A 197 -15.48 -6.36 -9.99
N GLN A 198 -16.80 -6.20 -9.85
CA GLN A 198 -17.67 -5.64 -10.90
C GLN A 198 -17.33 -4.20 -11.23
N GLN A 199 -17.02 -3.37 -10.22
CA GLN A 199 -16.58 -1.99 -10.42
C GLN A 199 -15.30 -1.90 -11.24
N TYR A 200 -14.44 -2.88 -11.11
CA TYR A 200 -13.20 -3.01 -11.89
C TYR A 200 -13.40 -3.62 -13.29
N GLY A 201 -14.60 -4.12 -13.60
CA GLY A 201 -14.83 -4.90 -14.82
C GLY A 201 -14.04 -6.21 -14.86
N ILE A 202 -13.65 -6.75 -13.69
CA ILE A 202 -12.84 -7.95 -13.59
C ILE A 202 -13.74 -9.16 -13.40
N SER A 203 -13.47 -10.17 -14.22
CA SER A 203 -14.17 -11.45 -14.12
C SER A 203 -13.78 -12.19 -12.84
N HIS A 204 -14.78 -12.61 -12.08
CA HIS A 204 -14.58 -13.38 -10.86
C HIS A 204 -15.63 -14.47 -10.70
N GLU A 205 -15.25 -15.52 -9.99
CA GLU A 205 -16.11 -16.63 -9.63
C GLU A 205 -16.09 -16.81 -8.11
N LEU A 206 -17.28 -16.74 -7.49
CA LEU A 206 -17.41 -16.98 -6.07
C LEU A 206 -17.52 -18.46 -5.79
N CYS A 207 -16.57 -19.01 -5.05
CA CYS A 207 -16.56 -20.38 -4.61
C CYS A 207 -16.88 -20.51 -3.12
N GLY A 208 -17.51 -21.63 -2.78
CA GLY A 208 -17.86 -21.97 -1.41
C GLY A 208 -16.67 -22.52 -0.60
N ILE A 209 -17.00 -23.07 0.56
CA ILE A 209 -16.04 -23.67 1.48
C ILE A 209 -15.50 -24.98 0.90
N ALA A 210 -14.18 -25.15 0.94
CA ALA A 210 -13.48 -26.35 0.53
C ALA A 210 -13.05 -27.24 1.72
N PRO A 211 -12.50 -28.43 1.47
CA PRO A 211 -11.98 -29.32 2.48
C PRO A 211 -10.88 -28.65 3.35
N ARG A 212 -10.82 -28.99 4.62
CA ARG A 212 -9.87 -28.43 5.58
C ARG A 212 -8.44 -28.90 5.31
N VAL A 213 -7.51 -27.95 5.27
CA VAL A 213 -6.08 -28.21 5.43
C VAL A 213 -5.77 -28.22 6.94
N GLU A 214 -4.92 -29.13 7.41
CA GLU A 214 -4.69 -29.33 8.83
C GLU A 214 -4.03 -28.14 9.51
N THR A 215 -3.05 -27.50 8.86
CA THR A 215 -2.29 -26.37 9.44
C THR A 215 -2.21 -25.18 8.50
N GLY A 216 -2.40 -23.98 9.07
CA GLY A 216 -2.17 -22.71 8.40
C GLY A 216 -0.71 -22.25 8.49
N ASP A 217 -0.40 -21.19 7.76
CA ASP A 217 0.88 -20.48 7.82
C ASP A 217 0.61 -18.97 7.90
N ILE A 218 1.07 -18.34 8.97
CA ILE A 218 0.90 -16.90 9.20
C ILE A 218 2.26 -16.24 9.44
N VAL A 219 2.42 -15.03 8.93
CA VAL A 219 3.57 -14.19 9.18
C VAL A 219 3.13 -12.95 9.95
N LEU A 220 3.94 -12.56 10.93
CA LEU A 220 3.73 -11.35 11.73
C LEU A 220 4.83 -10.36 11.42
N GLU A 221 4.41 -9.15 11.09
CA GLU A 221 5.28 -8.01 10.91
C GLU A 221 4.88 -6.94 11.93
N HIS A 222 5.86 -6.23 12.46
CA HIS A 222 5.63 -5.12 13.38
C HIS A 222 6.56 -3.96 13.03
N GLU A 223 5.99 -2.80 12.85
CA GLU A 223 6.68 -1.55 12.55
C GLU A 223 6.57 -0.61 13.75
N PRO A 224 7.57 -0.61 14.64
CA PRO A 224 7.53 0.15 15.89
C PRO A 224 7.40 1.65 15.69
N GLU A 225 8.01 2.20 14.66
CA GLU A 225 8.04 3.64 14.38
C GLU A 225 6.63 4.17 14.06
N VAL A 226 5.85 3.40 13.33
CA VAL A 226 4.46 3.74 13.01
C VAL A 226 3.44 3.04 13.91
N GLN A 227 3.91 2.20 14.82
CA GLN A 227 3.08 1.45 15.77
C GLN A 227 1.99 0.61 15.07
N THR A 228 2.38 -0.05 13.97
CA THR A 228 1.49 -0.86 13.15
C THR A 228 1.95 -2.30 13.17
N GLY A 229 1.00 -3.22 13.19
CA GLY A 229 1.23 -4.64 13.00
C GLY A 229 0.53 -5.15 11.75
N THR A 230 1.15 -6.11 11.06
CA THR A 230 0.52 -6.84 9.95
C THR A 230 0.53 -8.32 10.23
N ILE A 231 -0.63 -8.95 10.07
CA ILE A 231 -0.79 -10.40 10.12
C ILE A 231 -1.09 -10.83 8.69
N ARG A 232 -0.15 -11.52 8.06
CA ARG A 232 -0.32 -12.05 6.72
C ARG A 232 -0.55 -13.54 6.77
N VAL A 233 -1.70 -14.00 6.28
CA VAL A 233 -2.00 -15.43 6.14
C VAL A 233 -1.47 -15.89 4.79
N ARG A 234 -0.36 -16.62 4.79
CA ARG A 234 0.20 -17.23 3.57
C ARG A 234 -0.57 -18.47 3.13
N ARG A 235 -1.01 -19.24 4.11
CA ARG A 235 -1.87 -20.42 3.90
C ARG A 235 -2.93 -20.47 5.00
N ALA A 236 -4.19 -20.51 4.60
CA ALA A 236 -5.30 -20.70 5.50
C ALA A 236 -5.42 -22.19 5.90
N GLY A 237 -5.75 -22.47 7.15
CA GLY A 237 -5.92 -23.84 7.68
C GLY A 237 -6.93 -23.86 8.83
N ALA A 238 -7.20 -25.04 9.37
CA ALA A 238 -8.18 -25.25 10.44
C ALA A 238 -7.81 -24.52 11.74
N ASP A 239 -6.53 -24.31 11.99
CA ASP A 239 -5.97 -23.64 13.18
C ASP A 239 -5.81 -22.12 12.99
N THR A 240 -5.98 -21.61 11.77
CA THR A 240 -5.70 -20.20 11.44
C THR A 240 -6.49 -19.23 12.32
N ALA A 241 -7.77 -19.48 12.56
CA ALA A 241 -8.59 -18.60 13.40
C ALA A 241 -8.08 -18.48 14.85
N ALA A 242 -7.54 -19.56 15.41
CA ALA A 242 -6.92 -19.55 16.75
C ALA A 242 -5.58 -18.82 16.73
N SER A 243 -4.76 -19.09 15.73
CA SER A 243 -3.47 -18.45 15.51
C SER A 243 -3.59 -16.93 15.30
N LEU A 244 -4.62 -16.46 14.57
CA LEU A 244 -4.89 -15.04 14.38
C LEU A 244 -5.19 -14.31 15.69
N ARG A 245 -5.91 -14.94 16.63
CA ARG A 245 -6.18 -14.35 17.95
C ARG A 245 -4.89 -14.14 18.72
N GLN A 246 -4.05 -15.16 18.82
CA GLN A 246 -2.75 -15.09 19.50
C GLN A 246 -1.83 -14.06 18.82
N ALA A 247 -1.83 -14.01 17.48
CA ALA A 247 -1.08 -13.04 16.72
C ALA A 247 -1.49 -11.59 17.02
N CYS A 248 -2.80 -11.35 17.09
CA CYS A 248 -3.34 -10.03 17.43
C CYS A 248 -2.96 -9.60 18.85
N GLU A 249 -3.11 -10.51 19.85
CA GLU A 249 -2.68 -10.28 21.25
C GLU A 249 -1.17 -9.97 21.31
N LYS A 250 -0.34 -10.74 20.60
CA LYS A 250 1.11 -10.50 20.54
C LYS A 250 1.44 -9.14 19.97
N LEU A 251 0.80 -8.71 18.87
CA LEU A 251 1.05 -7.41 18.26
C LEU A 251 0.53 -6.25 19.13
N CYS A 252 -0.69 -6.35 19.66
CA CYS A 252 -1.30 -5.28 20.44
C CYS A 252 -0.70 -5.15 21.84
N ASP A 253 -0.65 -6.25 22.59
CA ASP A 253 -0.25 -6.24 23.99
C ASP A 253 1.26 -6.43 24.15
N GLY A 254 1.87 -7.30 23.33
CA GLY A 254 3.30 -7.59 23.38
C GLY A 254 4.16 -6.53 22.70
N CYS A 255 3.78 -6.08 21.49
CA CYS A 255 4.56 -5.13 20.69
C CYS A 255 4.04 -3.69 20.76
N GLY A 256 2.85 -3.46 21.32
CA GLY A 256 2.27 -2.12 21.46
C GLY A 256 1.68 -1.54 20.17
N ALA A 257 1.36 -2.37 19.19
CA ALA A 257 0.71 -1.94 17.96
C ALA A 257 -0.62 -1.24 18.26
N LYS A 258 -0.85 -0.10 17.61
CA LYS A 258 -2.07 0.71 17.73
C LYS A 258 -3.05 0.48 16.58
N ALA A 259 -2.58 -0.11 15.50
CA ALA A 259 -3.38 -0.61 14.39
C ALA A 259 -2.80 -1.96 13.96
N VAL A 260 -3.68 -2.90 13.59
CA VAL A 260 -3.28 -4.21 13.06
C VAL A 260 -4.06 -4.47 11.79
N THR A 261 -3.33 -4.76 10.71
CA THR A 261 -3.88 -5.17 9.43
C THR A 261 -3.87 -6.69 9.33
N LEU A 262 -4.96 -7.27 8.83
CA LEU A 262 -5.05 -8.69 8.51
C LEU A 262 -5.18 -8.86 7.00
N GLU A 263 -4.23 -9.57 6.40
CA GLU A 263 -4.23 -9.93 4.99
C GLU A 263 -4.64 -11.40 4.81
N LEU A 264 -5.67 -11.64 4.01
CA LEU A 264 -6.22 -12.97 3.76
C LEU A 264 -6.16 -13.31 2.27
N PRO A 265 -5.64 -14.50 1.88
CA PRO A 265 -5.53 -14.94 0.49
C PRO A 265 -6.87 -15.44 -0.04
N LEU A 266 -7.66 -14.59 -0.69
CA LEU A 266 -9.00 -14.93 -1.18
C LEU A 266 -9.01 -16.03 -2.25
N GLY A 267 -7.88 -16.28 -2.91
CA GLY A 267 -7.73 -17.39 -3.88
C GLY A 267 -7.64 -18.79 -3.23
N GLN A 268 -7.57 -18.87 -1.90
CA GLN A 268 -7.47 -20.15 -1.18
C GLN A 268 -8.83 -20.58 -0.62
N PRO A 269 -9.25 -21.81 -0.87
CA PRO A 269 -10.56 -22.34 -0.46
C PRO A 269 -10.85 -22.22 1.03
N GLU A 270 -9.85 -22.40 1.88
CA GLU A 270 -9.95 -22.38 3.33
C GLU A 270 -10.20 -20.97 3.90
N THR A 271 -9.91 -19.92 3.13
CA THR A 271 -10.07 -18.52 3.54
C THR A 271 -11.54 -18.19 3.87
N ALA A 272 -12.49 -18.81 3.19
CA ALA A 272 -13.91 -18.60 3.49
C ALA A 272 -14.29 -18.96 4.93
N GLU A 273 -13.61 -19.93 5.55
CA GLU A 273 -13.82 -20.30 6.96
C GLU A 273 -13.16 -19.29 7.92
N VAL A 274 -11.96 -18.82 7.58
CA VAL A 274 -11.24 -17.80 8.36
C VAL A 274 -12.00 -16.47 8.40
N CYS A 275 -12.65 -16.10 7.28
CA CYS A 275 -13.47 -14.89 7.17
C CYS A 275 -14.77 -14.93 7.99
N ARG A 276 -15.18 -16.06 8.56
CA ARG A 276 -16.34 -16.09 9.43
C ARG A 276 -16.01 -15.31 10.70
N ALA A 277 -16.74 -14.23 10.94
CA ALA A 277 -16.63 -13.49 12.19
C ALA A 277 -16.74 -14.46 13.37
N PRO A 278 -15.85 -14.38 14.36
CA PRO A 278 -16.03 -15.14 15.60
C PRO A 278 -17.42 -14.80 16.12
N LYS A 279 -18.24 -15.82 16.45
CA LYS A 279 -19.47 -15.62 17.20
C LYS A 279 -19.09 -14.78 18.42
N LYS A 280 -19.82 -13.65 18.65
CA LYS A 280 -19.64 -12.88 19.90
C LYS A 280 -19.57 -13.90 21.04
N PRO A 281 -18.51 -13.86 21.89
CA PRO A 281 -18.53 -14.68 23.08
C PRO A 281 -19.80 -14.31 23.84
N ASP A 282 -20.50 -15.32 24.34
CA ASP A 282 -21.63 -15.13 25.22
C ASP A 282 -21.24 -14.11 26.29
N SER A 283 -22.12 -13.19 26.62
CA SER A 283 -21.93 -12.05 27.51
C SER A 283 -21.59 -12.44 28.98
N SER A 284 -21.18 -13.68 29.21
CA SER A 284 -20.80 -14.23 30.51
C SER A 284 -19.28 -14.39 30.72
N SER A 285 -18.42 -14.16 29.73
CA SER A 285 -16.96 -14.17 29.92
C SER A 285 -16.40 -12.76 29.90
N ALA A 286 -15.98 -12.30 31.07
CA ALA A 286 -15.36 -11.03 31.36
C ALA A 286 -14.15 -10.75 30.45
N GLY A 287 -14.05 -9.51 29.93
CA GLY A 287 -12.79 -8.87 29.64
C GLY A 287 -12.40 -8.61 28.19
N TRP A 288 -13.26 -8.11 27.33
CA TRP A 288 -12.85 -7.37 26.15
C TRP A 288 -12.95 -5.86 26.44
N GLY A 289 -11.98 -5.37 27.19
CA GLY A 289 -11.80 -3.94 27.39
C GLY A 289 -11.13 -3.33 26.18
N ARG A 290 -11.90 -2.56 25.41
CA ARG A 290 -11.62 -1.69 24.27
C ARG A 290 -11.63 -2.39 22.90
N PRO A 291 -12.37 -1.84 21.92
CA PRO A 291 -12.26 -2.27 20.53
C PRO A 291 -10.90 -1.87 19.99
N SER A 292 -10.00 -2.85 19.81
CA SER A 292 -8.82 -2.68 18.98
C SER A 292 -9.29 -2.48 17.54
N PRO A 293 -8.84 -1.43 16.84
CA PRO A 293 -9.20 -1.23 15.45
C PRO A 293 -8.48 -2.28 14.58
N LEU A 294 -9.10 -3.45 14.42
CA LEU A 294 -8.71 -4.41 13.40
C LEU A 294 -9.23 -3.90 12.05
N THR A 295 -8.33 -3.53 11.17
CA THR A 295 -8.65 -3.28 9.78
C THR A 295 -8.36 -4.55 9.00
N ALA A 296 -9.39 -5.19 8.45
CA ALA A 296 -9.21 -6.35 7.59
C ALA A 296 -9.02 -5.85 6.15
N THR A 297 -7.85 -6.12 5.58
CA THR A 297 -7.58 -5.94 4.16
C THR A 297 -7.72 -7.29 3.49
N LEU A 298 -8.64 -7.40 2.53
CA LEU A 298 -8.86 -8.62 1.76
C LEU A 298 -8.08 -8.48 0.45
N CYS A 299 -7.06 -9.27 0.25
CA CYS A 299 -6.25 -9.34 -0.97
C CYS A 299 -6.63 -10.53 -1.84
#